data_69b0c9c400ce7d668ee2c070a80d6c20
#
_entry.id   69b0c9c400ce7d668ee2c070a80d6c20
#
_cell.length_a   1.000
_cell.length_b   1.000
_cell.length_c   1.000
_cell.angle_alpha   90.00
_cell.angle_beta   90.00
_cell.angle_gamma   90.00
#
_symmetry.space_group_name_H-M   'P 1'
#
loop_
_entity.id
_entity.type
_entity.pdbx_description
1 polymer ?
#
loop_
_entity_poly.entity_id
_entity_poly.type
_entity_poly.pdbx_seq_one_letter_code
_entity_poly.pdbx_strand_id
1 'polypeptide(L)'
;AMGTYYGYTGTKLQITLTGGKTFYAFIGDSKADRDTDALHKYCVHDGSQIEFIVDKNQLKKGSPKVAKTGDCSYAGFAGMIKSVRTLSKVTR
;
A
#
# COMPACT_ATOMS: atom_id res chain seq x y z
N ALA A 1 2.60 3.34 -2.31
CA ALA A 1 2.56 4.71 -1.79
C ALA A 1 1.49 4.82 -0.71
N MET A 2 1.76 5.61 0.29
CA MET A 2 0.85 5.87 1.42
C MET A 2 1.23 7.20 2.06
N GLY A 3 0.48 7.63 3.09
CA GLY A 3 0.78 8.88 3.79
C GLY A 3 2.05 8.81 4.61
N THR A 4 2.47 9.95 5.12
CA THR A 4 3.76 10.11 5.84
C THR A 4 3.75 9.60 7.28
N TYR A 5 2.59 9.22 7.81
CA TYR A 5 2.43 8.79 9.21
C TYR A 5 3.38 7.65 9.61
N TYR A 6 3.53 6.65 8.77
CA TYR A 6 4.32 5.45 9.08
C TYR A 6 5.82 5.63 8.85
N GLY A 7 6.22 6.67 8.16
CA GLY A 7 7.61 6.97 7.85
C GLY A 7 7.80 7.37 6.39
N TYR A 8 9.04 7.61 6.01
CA TYR A 8 9.42 8.03 4.67
C TYR A 8 9.91 6.85 3.84
N THR A 9 10.25 7.11 2.59
CA THR A 9 10.75 6.11 1.64
C THR A 9 11.86 5.24 2.27
N GLY A 10 11.73 3.93 2.13
CA GLY A 10 12.62 2.94 2.74
C GLY A 10 12.12 2.34 4.05
N THR A 11 11.06 2.90 4.64
CA THR A 11 10.43 2.34 5.85
C THR A 11 9.87 0.95 5.56
N LYS A 12 10.21 -0.02 6.43
CA LYS A 12 9.71 -1.39 6.32
C LYS A 12 8.44 -1.56 7.16
N LEU A 13 7.44 -2.16 6.56
CA LEU A 13 6.11 -2.37 7.15
C LEU A 13 5.71 -3.83 7.13
N GLN A 14 4.88 -4.20 8.11
CA GLN A 14 4.07 -5.41 8.07
C GLN A 14 2.61 -5.00 7.98
N ILE A 15 1.92 -5.45 6.94
CA ILE A 15 0.53 -5.08 6.65
C ILE A 15 -0.35 -6.31 6.73
N THR A 16 -1.46 -6.21 7.46
CA THR A 16 -2.47 -7.26 7.57
C THR A 16 -3.79 -6.76 6.99
N LEU A 17 -4.39 -7.56 6.13
CA LEU A 17 -5.68 -7.28 5.50
C LEU A 17 -6.80 -8.05 6.20
N THR A 18 -8.03 -7.53 6.12
CA THR A 18 -9.21 -8.19 6.70
C THR A 18 -9.51 -9.54 6.05
N GLY A 19 -9.04 -9.76 4.81
CA GLY A 19 -9.12 -11.05 4.12
C GLY A 19 -8.17 -12.11 4.65
N GLY A 20 -7.32 -11.79 5.63
CA GLY A 20 -6.43 -12.72 6.32
C GLY A 20 -4.97 -12.68 5.86
N LYS A 21 -4.66 -12.01 4.76
CA LYS A 21 -3.28 -11.92 4.28
C LYS A 21 -2.44 -10.97 5.12
N THR A 22 -1.24 -11.41 5.49
CA THR A 22 -0.20 -10.57 6.08
C THR A 22 1.01 -10.57 5.15
N PHE A 23 1.56 -9.40 4.89
CA PHE A 23 2.73 -9.28 4.02
C PHE A 23 3.65 -8.14 4.48
N TYR A 24 4.89 -8.19 3.98
CA TYR A 24 5.90 -7.17 4.23
C TYR A 24 6.04 -6.27 3.02
N ALA A 25 6.28 -4.98 3.27
CA ALA A 25 6.45 -4.00 2.22
C ALA A 25 7.44 -2.92 2.64
N PHE A 26 7.99 -2.22 1.66
CA PHE A 26 8.76 -1.00 1.87
C PHE A 26 7.98 0.17 1.30
N ILE A 27 8.02 1.31 1.99
CA ILE A 27 7.48 2.56 1.42
C ILE A 27 8.41 2.99 0.29
N GLY A 28 7.88 2.98 -0.93
CA GLY A 28 8.62 3.40 -2.12
C GLY A 28 8.35 4.84 -2.52
N ASP A 29 7.21 5.40 -2.09
CA ASP A 29 6.83 6.77 -2.35
C ASP A 29 5.80 7.22 -1.30
N SER A 30 5.73 8.52 -1.04
CA SER A 30 4.79 9.11 -0.08
C SER A 30 3.77 9.99 -0.80
N LYS A 31 2.51 9.88 -0.41
CA LYS A 31 1.45 10.78 -0.88
C LYS A 31 1.57 12.14 -0.21
N ALA A 32 1.22 13.20 -0.95
CA ALA A 32 1.07 14.53 -0.37
C ALA A 32 -0.02 14.52 0.71
N ASP A 33 0.17 15.28 1.77
CA ASP A 33 -0.76 15.31 2.90
C ASP A 33 -2.19 15.65 2.49
N ARG A 34 -2.37 16.50 1.49
CA ARG A 34 -3.70 16.87 0.94
C ARG A 34 -4.45 15.69 0.31
N ASP A 35 -3.75 14.63 -0.09
CA ASP A 35 -4.32 13.43 -0.71
C ASP A 35 -4.46 12.28 0.27
N THR A 36 -4.31 12.56 1.58
CA THR A 36 -4.37 11.57 2.65
C THR A 36 -5.44 11.91 3.68
N ASP A 37 -5.72 10.98 4.58
CA ASP A 37 -6.65 11.19 5.69
C ASP A 37 -6.08 12.18 6.73
N ALA A 38 -6.86 12.48 7.77
CA ALA A 38 -6.51 13.47 8.80
C ALA A 38 -5.20 13.14 9.53
N LEU A 39 -4.83 11.87 9.62
CA LEU A 39 -3.59 11.41 10.27
C LEU A 39 -2.46 11.14 9.26
N HIS A 40 -2.69 11.40 7.99
CA HIS A 40 -1.73 11.18 6.90
C HIS A 40 -1.25 9.73 6.79
N LYS A 41 -2.17 8.77 7.02
CA LYS A 41 -1.90 7.33 6.93
C LYS A 41 -2.11 6.78 5.53
N TYR A 42 -3.28 7.04 4.95
CA TYR A 42 -3.75 6.37 3.73
C TYR A 42 -4.21 7.37 2.68
N CYS A 43 -4.19 6.93 1.43
CA CYS A 43 -4.82 7.65 0.34
C CYS A 43 -6.35 7.61 0.52
N VAL A 44 -7.03 8.75 0.37
CA VAL A 44 -8.48 8.89 0.59
C VAL A 44 -9.26 8.87 -0.72
N HIS A 45 -9.02 7.88 -1.55
CA HIS A 45 -9.77 7.68 -2.78
C HIS A 45 -10.58 6.38 -2.64
N ASP A 46 -11.90 6.49 -2.66
CA ASP A 46 -12.81 5.34 -2.43
C ASP A 46 -12.54 4.59 -1.12
N GLY A 47 -12.21 5.33 -0.06
CA GLY A 47 -11.86 4.77 1.26
C GLY A 47 -10.38 4.86 1.55
N SER A 48 -9.93 4.16 2.59
CA SER A 48 -8.52 4.17 3.00
C SER A 48 -7.72 3.19 2.16
N GLN A 49 -6.77 3.68 1.39
CA GLN A 49 -6.00 2.88 0.43
C GLN A 49 -4.49 3.06 0.61
N ILE A 50 -3.78 2.01 0.26
CA ILE A 50 -2.36 2.05 -0.08
C ILE A 50 -2.21 1.68 -1.56
N GLU A 51 -1.19 2.21 -2.20
CA GLU A 51 -0.93 1.94 -3.62
C GLU A 51 0.37 1.16 -3.77
N PHE A 52 0.33 0.06 -4.52
CA PHE A 52 1.53 -0.69 -4.86
C PHE A 52 2.29 0.02 -5.99
N ILE A 53 3.61 0.13 -5.81
CA ILE A 53 4.51 0.57 -6.88
C ILE A 53 5.07 -0.69 -7.53
N VAL A 54 4.81 -0.85 -8.81
CA VAL A 54 5.11 -2.09 -9.54
C VAL A 54 5.73 -1.80 -10.90
N ASP A 55 6.47 -2.77 -11.43
CA ASP A 55 6.88 -2.77 -12.83
C ASP A 55 5.69 -3.17 -13.69
N LYS A 56 5.28 -2.28 -14.59
CA LYS A 56 4.09 -2.47 -15.43
C LYS A 56 4.18 -3.73 -16.31
N ASN A 57 5.34 -4.01 -16.87
CA ASN A 57 5.52 -5.18 -17.74
C ASN A 57 5.50 -6.48 -16.96
N GLN A 58 6.11 -6.51 -15.78
CA GLN A 58 6.07 -7.65 -14.87
C GLN A 58 4.65 -7.91 -14.38
N LEU A 59 3.90 -6.87 -14.07
CA LEU A 59 2.51 -6.99 -13.63
C LEU A 59 1.63 -7.59 -14.72
N LYS A 60 1.78 -7.14 -15.96
CA LYS A 60 1.03 -7.70 -17.10
C LYS A 60 1.29 -9.18 -17.32
N LYS A 61 2.51 -9.65 -17.08
CA LYS A 61 2.88 -11.06 -17.20
C LYS A 61 2.35 -11.90 -16.04
N GLY A 62 2.56 -11.45 -14.80
CA GLY A 62 2.25 -12.21 -13.58
C GLY A 62 0.80 -12.09 -13.12
N SER A 63 0.18 -10.93 -13.34
CA SER A 63 -1.18 -10.64 -12.86
C SER A 63 -1.94 -9.77 -13.85
N PRO A 64 -2.31 -10.34 -15.02
CA PRO A 64 -2.94 -9.55 -16.09
C PRO A 64 -4.27 -8.90 -15.69
N LYS A 65 -5.05 -9.54 -14.82
CA LYS A 65 -6.31 -8.95 -14.31
C LYS A 65 -6.06 -7.74 -13.42
N VAL A 66 -5.02 -7.76 -12.58
CA VAL A 66 -4.62 -6.60 -11.79
C VAL A 66 -4.16 -5.46 -12.70
N ALA A 67 -3.36 -5.76 -13.71
CA ALA A 67 -2.90 -4.76 -14.68
C ALA A 67 -4.06 -4.11 -15.44
N LYS A 68 -5.13 -4.85 -15.73
CA LYS A 68 -6.31 -4.37 -16.45
C LYS A 68 -7.26 -3.57 -15.56
N THR A 69 -7.49 -4.01 -14.33
CA THR A 69 -8.55 -3.49 -13.46
C THR A 69 -8.04 -2.60 -12.33
N GLY A 70 -6.76 -2.73 -11.93
CA GLY A 70 -6.22 -2.11 -10.73
C GLY A 70 -6.66 -2.80 -9.43
N ASP A 71 -7.44 -3.86 -9.50
CA ASP A 71 -7.96 -4.57 -8.34
C ASP A 71 -6.99 -5.65 -7.85
N CYS A 72 -6.28 -5.36 -6.78
CA CYS A 72 -5.26 -6.25 -6.20
C CYS A 72 -5.83 -7.51 -5.55
N SER A 73 -7.15 -7.63 -5.37
CA SER A 73 -7.76 -8.86 -4.88
C SER A 73 -7.52 -10.04 -5.80
N TYR A 74 -7.37 -9.81 -7.11
CA TYR A 74 -7.01 -10.85 -8.07
C TYR A 74 -5.61 -11.44 -7.85
N ALA A 75 -4.76 -10.74 -7.09
CA ALA A 75 -3.43 -11.23 -6.73
C ALA A 75 -3.35 -11.67 -5.26
N GLY A 76 -4.49 -11.88 -4.61
CA GLY A 76 -4.57 -12.37 -3.23
C GLY A 76 -4.54 -11.29 -2.15
N PHE A 77 -4.66 -10.02 -2.51
CA PHE A 77 -4.70 -8.89 -1.56
C PHE A 77 -6.14 -8.42 -1.33
N ALA A 78 -6.99 -9.34 -0.90
CA ALA A 78 -8.41 -9.07 -0.69
C ALA A 78 -8.68 -8.39 0.67
N GLY A 79 -9.72 -7.55 0.69
CA GLY A 79 -10.22 -6.92 1.89
C GLY A 79 -9.65 -5.54 2.13
N MET A 80 -9.90 -5.03 3.34
CA MET A 80 -9.44 -3.72 3.78
C MET A 80 -8.15 -3.85 4.60
N ILE A 81 -7.49 -2.74 4.84
CA ILE A 81 -6.33 -2.70 5.74
C ILE A 81 -6.83 -2.88 7.18
N LYS A 82 -6.43 -3.99 7.81
CA LYS A 82 -6.73 -4.28 9.21
C LYS A 82 -5.74 -3.63 10.16
N SER A 83 -4.45 -3.77 9.86
CA SER A 83 -3.38 -3.17 10.66
C SER A 83 -2.12 -2.94 9.83
N VAL A 84 -1.36 -1.94 10.24
CA VAL A 84 -0.03 -1.65 9.71
C VAL A 84 0.93 -1.53 10.89
N ARG A 85 2.02 -2.30 10.85
CA ARG A 85 3.07 -2.27 11.86
C ARG A 85 4.37 -1.77 11.21
N THR A 86 4.96 -0.73 11.79
CA THR A 86 6.27 -0.25 11.37
C THR A 86 7.36 -1.11 11.99
N LEU A 87 8.21 -1.70 11.16
CA LEU A 87 9.31 -2.56 11.61
C LEU A 87 10.64 -1.81 11.65
N SER A 88 10.88 -0.95 10.67
CA SER A 88 12.09 -0.13 10.59
C SER A 88 11.72 1.18 9.93
N LYS A 89 11.66 2.26 10.73
CA LYS A 89 11.17 3.56 10.29
C LYS A 89 12.30 4.43 9.78
N VAL A 90 12.11 4.98 8.58
CA VAL A 90 12.95 6.05 8.05
C VAL A 90 12.27 7.39 8.36
N THR A 91 13.01 8.31 8.97
CA THR A 91 12.56 9.66 9.29
C THR A 91 13.41 10.69 8.55
N ARG A 92 12.86 11.86 8.36
CA ARG A 92 13.63 13.00 7.84
C ARG A 92 14.48 13.63 8.92
#